data_2866b36efbe568c5c3a2ae55173e58f9
#
_entry.id   2866b36efbe568c5c3a2ae55173e58f9
#
_cell.length_a   1.000
_cell.length_b   1.000
_cell.length_c   1.000
_cell.angle_alpha   90.00
_cell.angle_beta   90.00
_cell.angle_gamma   90.00
#
_symmetry.space_group_name_H-M   'P 1'
#
loop_
_entity.id
_entity.type
_entity.pdbx_description
1 polymer ?
#
loop_
_entity_poly.entity_id
_entity_poly.type
_entity_poly.pdbx_seq_one_letter_code
_entity_poly.pdbx_strand_id
1 'polypeptide(L)'
;MSERKFHPETLAVHAGWNGDPTTHACAVPVYRTTAYNFDNAQYGADLFALRKPGNIYARLMNPTEDVLEQRLAALEGGAAALTLASGTAAIYFTVTNIAETGSNFVSADNVYGGTYVQFNTILPQSNNIQVKWTHLNDFAAVEAAIDEKTRFVYVETIGNPTLGVADIEKYAAVAHKHGIPLVVDATFSTPILEHPIQWGADIVIHSLSKWIGGHGAGIGGVVIDGGNFDWTQKGNPLYVEPDTGYHGIKWGEAIGKLAFITRLRTVGLRNQGPTLAPDANWIFLQGVESLPLRIARHSENALAVARYLQAHKKVAWVRYPGLEGDPSHEFAAKYLPNGQGGMVVFGVMGSAAAGVKVADGLKLFTQLANVGDARSLVIHPASSTHSQLNEQEQIAVGLQPELIRLSIGIEHVDDIIADLDQALALV
;
A
#
# COMPACT_ATOMS: atom_id res chain seq x y z
N MET A 1 22.69 -11.46 -24.33
CA MET A 1 22.38 -12.38 -23.22
C MET A 1 21.16 -11.77 -22.56
N SER A 2 20.05 -12.50 -22.41
CA SER A 2 18.92 -11.99 -21.63
C SER A 2 19.40 -11.75 -20.20
N GLU A 3 19.23 -10.55 -19.68
CA GLU A 3 19.55 -10.26 -18.28
C GLU A 3 18.78 -11.25 -17.39
N ARG A 4 19.50 -11.92 -16.52
CA ARG A 4 18.93 -12.87 -15.58
C ARG A 4 18.01 -12.11 -14.62
N LYS A 5 16.71 -12.39 -14.64
CA LYS A 5 15.78 -11.89 -13.62
C LYS A 5 16.05 -12.60 -12.30
N PHE A 6 16.36 -11.84 -11.26
CA PHE A 6 16.50 -12.36 -9.90
C PHE A 6 15.13 -12.62 -9.27
N HIS A 7 15.08 -13.59 -8.35
CA HIS A 7 13.90 -13.85 -7.52
C HIS A 7 13.73 -12.79 -6.42
N PRO A 8 12.51 -12.62 -5.88
CA PRO A 8 12.21 -11.61 -4.85
C PRO A 8 13.16 -11.65 -3.65
N GLU A 9 13.56 -12.84 -3.18
CA GLU A 9 14.48 -13.01 -2.05
C GLU A 9 15.86 -12.39 -2.34
N THR A 10 16.33 -12.50 -3.57
CA THR A 10 17.60 -11.91 -4.00
C THR A 10 17.44 -10.38 -4.18
N LEU A 11 16.35 -9.94 -4.79
CA LEU A 11 16.06 -8.51 -4.96
C LEU A 11 15.93 -7.80 -3.62
N ALA A 12 15.28 -8.41 -2.65
CA ALA A 12 15.09 -7.86 -1.31
C ALA A 12 16.41 -7.49 -0.60
N VAL A 13 17.48 -8.21 -0.90
CA VAL A 13 18.81 -8.02 -0.28
C VAL A 13 19.74 -7.17 -1.16
N HIS A 14 19.68 -7.32 -2.49
CA HIS A 14 20.70 -6.77 -3.38
C HIS A 14 20.26 -5.58 -4.25
N ALA A 15 18.96 -5.45 -4.56
CA ALA A 15 18.52 -4.40 -5.48
C ALA A 15 18.83 -3.01 -4.94
N GLY A 16 19.30 -2.12 -5.83
CA GLY A 16 19.62 -0.73 -5.52
C GLY A 16 20.92 -0.50 -4.76
N TRP A 17 21.70 -1.53 -4.40
CA TRP A 17 22.94 -1.35 -3.65
C TRP A 17 24.06 -2.31 -4.08
N ASN A 18 25.23 -1.73 -4.41
CA ASN A 18 26.44 -2.47 -4.80
C ASN A 18 27.66 -2.11 -3.93
N GLY A 19 27.42 -1.58 -2.71
CA GLY A 19 28.46 -1.04 -1.84
C GLY A 19 28.76 0.45 -2.08
N ASP A 20 29.29 1.12 -1.05
CA ASP A 20 29.66 2.53 -1.15
C ASP A 20 30.93 2.69 -2.01
N PRO A 21 30.88 3.50 -3.08
CA PRO A 21 32.02 3.61 -4.00
C PRO A 21 33.24 4.31 -3.41
N THR A 22 33.09 5.05 -2.30
CA THR A 22 34.14 5.83 -1.66
C THR A 22 34.77 5.08 -0.48
N THR A 23 33.92 4.53 0.39
CA THR A 23 34.36 3.90 1.65
C THR A 23 34.39 2.38 1.57
N HIS A 24 33.82 1.80 0.50
CA HIS A 24 33.58 0.37 0.34
C HIS A 24 32.70 -0.26 1.44
N ALA A 25 31.87 0.56 2.11
CA ALA A 25 30.93 0.07 3.09
C ALA A 25 29.94 -0.91 2.44
N CYS A 26 29.78 -2.10 3.02
CA CYS A 26 28.86 -3.12 2.55
C CYS A 26 27.40 -2.73 2.86
N ALA A 27 27.13 -2.29 4.09
CA ALA A 27 25.84 -1.80 4.50
C ALA A 27 25.54 -0.41 3.92
N VAL A 28 24.28 -0.13 3.66
CA VAL A 28 23.83 1.18 3.16
C VAL A 28 24.07 2.24 4.25
N PRO A 29 24.88 3.29 3.99
CA PRO A 29 25.10 4.38 4.93
C PRO A 29 23.83 5.24 5.13
N VAL A 30 23.69 5.82 6.34
CA VAL A 30 22.65 6.80 6.64
C VAL A 30 23.19 8.21 6.40
N TYR A 31 22.76 8.85 5.32
CA TYR A 31 23.18 10.20 4.94
C TYR A 31 22.32 11.26 5.63
N ARG A 32 22.72 11.66 6.85
CA ARG A 32 22.05 12.72 7.60
C ARG A 32 22.55 14.10 7.18
N THR A 33 22.01 14.60 6.08
CA THR A 33 22.31 15.96 5.57
C THR A 33 21.05 16.60 5.02
N THR A 34 20.99 17.94 5.03
CA THR A 34 19.89 18.68 4.41
C THR A 34 20.20 19.08 2.98
N ALA A 35 21.47 19.32 2.64
CA ALA A 35 21.89 19.85 1.35
C ALA A 35 23.21 19.23 0.87
N TYR A 36 23.48 19.36 -0.40
CA TYR A 36 24.67 18.84 -1.07
C TYR A 36 25.43 19.96 -1.75
N ASN A 37 26.75 19.88 -1.78
CA ASN A 37 27.60 20.86 -2.44
C ASN A 37 27.49 20.75 -3.97
N PHE A 38 27.55 21.90 -4.63
CA PHE A 38 27.69 21.97 -6.08
C PHE A 38 29.15 22.28 -6.45
N ASP A 39 29.69 21.61 -7.46
CA ASP A 39 31.03 21.86 -7.97
C ASP A 39 31.19 23.30 -8.46
N ASN A 40 30.12 23.85 -9.05
CA ASN A 40 30.03 25.23 -9.54
C ASN A 40 28.56 25.64 -9.78
N ALA A 41 28.33 26.93 -10.06
CA ALA A 41 26.99 27.48 -10.28
C ALA A 41 26.28 26.84 -11.50
N GLN A 42 27.01 26.51 -12.57
CA GLN A 42 26.43 25.87 -13.75
C GLN A 42 25.95 24.46 -13.45
N TYR A 43 26.70 23.68 -12.66
CA TYR A 43 26.27 22.35 -12.23
C TYR A 43 24.96 22.42 -11.41
N GLY A 44 24.88 23.38 -10.47
CA GLY A 44 23.64 23.63 -9.74
C GLY A 44 22.46 23.97 -10.67
N ALA A 45 22.67 24.86 -11.64
CA ALA A 45 21.64 25.21 -12.60
C ALA A 45 21.17 24.03 -13.46
N ASP A 46 22.09 23.12 -13.81
CA ASP A 46 21.76 21.91 -14.58
C ASP A 46 20.93 20.92 -13.77
N LEU A 47 21.21 20.77 -12.48
CA LEU A 47 20.40 19.93 -11.57
C LEU A 47 18.97 20.47 -11.43
N PHE A 48 18.82 21.78 -11.19
CA PHE A 48 17.48 22.41 -11.05
C PHE A 48 16.67 22.38 -12.34
N ALA A 49 17.34 22.39 -13.49
CA ALA A 49 16.71 22.29 -14.80
C ALA A 49 16.47 20.84 -15.27
N LEU A 50 16.75 19.84 -14.44
CA LEU A 50 16.64 18.40 -14.73
C LEU A 50 17.51 17.97 -15.95
N ARG A 51 18.59 18.71 -16.25
CA ARG A 51 19.52 18.37 -17.32
C ARG A 51 20.58 17.36 -16.90
N LYS A 52 20.83 17.25 -15.58
CA LYS A 52 21.75 16.27 -14.98
C LYS A 52 21.13 15.60 -13.77
N PRO A 53 21.41 14.32 -13.52
CA PRO A 53 21.09 13.68 -12.25
C PRO A 53 22.04 14.16 -11.15
N GLY A 54 21.62 14.14 -9.90
CA GLY A 54 22.45 14.44 -8.74
C GLY A 54 21.65 14.92 -7.53
N ASN A 55 22.31 15.00 -6.40
CA ASN A 55 21.71 15.40 -5.14
C ASN A 55 21.70 16.93 -5.00
N ILE A 56 20.55 17.48 -4.58
CA ILE A 56 20.35 18.92 -4.35
C ILE A 56 20.06 19.17 -2.87
N TYR A 57 19.00 18.57 -2.38
CA TYR A 57 18.45 18.80 -1.07
C TYR A 57 17.69 17.55 -0.59
N ALA A 58 17.90 17.12 0.65
CA ALA A 58 17.41 15.84 1.15
C ALA A 58 15.88 15.68 1.18
N ARG A 59 15.12 16.75 1.03
CA ARG A 59 13.67 16.67 0.86
C ARG A 59 13.26 16.04 -0.48
N LEU A 60 14.08 16.19 -1.53
CA LEU A 60 13.79 15.66 -2.87
C LEU A 60 14.48 14.34 -3.15
N MET A 61 15.69 14.17 -2.60
CA MET A 61 16.54 13.03 -2.86
C MET A 61 17.59 12.88 -1.76
N ASN A 62 17.82 11.65 -1.36
CA ASN A 62 18.85 11.29 -0.39
C ASN A 62 19.43 9.91 -0.78
N PRO A 63 20.75 9.67 -0.75
CA PRO A 63 21.32 8.39 -1.17
C PRO A 63 20.80 7.17 -0.39
N THR A 64 20.45 7.33 0.90
CA THR A 64 19.82 6.24 1.69
C THR A 64 18.41 5.94 1.19
N GLU A 65 17.65 6.99 0.88
CA GLU A 65 16.29 6.90 0.32
C GLU A 65 16.30 6.24 -1.06
N ASP A 66 17.24 6.65 -1.92
CA ASP A 66 17.36 6.15 -3.29
C ASP A 66 17.55 4.62 -3.33
N VAL A 67 18.33 4.05 -2.40
CA VAL A 67 18.47 2.58 -2.30
C VAL A 67 17.14 1.90 -1.96
N LEU A 68 16.36 2.45 -1.02
CA LEU A 68 15.05 1.90 -0.67
C LEU A 68 14.07 1.99 -1.85
N GLU A 69 14.04 3.14 -2.53
CA GLU A 69 13.19 3.37 -3.70
C GLU A 69 13.53 2.39 -4.83
N GLN A 70 14.81 2.25 -5.19
CA GLN A 70 15.24 1.30 -6.21
C GLN A 70 14.92 -0.15 -5.85
N ARG A 71 15.09 -0.53 -4.58
CA ARG A 71 14.81 -1.88 -4.09
C ARG A 71 13.32 -2.20 -4.16
N LEU A 72 12.46 -1.29 -3.73
CA LEU A 72 11.00 -1.47 -3.78
C LEU A 72 10.47 -1.45 -5.22
N ALA A 73 11.00 -0.57 -6.08
CA ALA A 73 10.68 -0.59 -7.50
C ALA A 73 11.04 -1.93 -8.15
N ALA A 74 12.23 -2.46 -7.85
CA ALA A 74 12.67 -3.76 -8.38
C ALA A 74 11.81 -4.93 -7.87
N LEU A 75 11.43 -4.92 -6.59
CA LEU A 75 10.57 -5.94 -6.00
C LEU A 75 9.17 -5.93 -6.62
N GLU A 76 8.59 -4.75 -6.86
CA GLU A 76 7.26 -4.60 -7.45
C GLU A 76 7.25 -4.82 -8.98
N GLY A 77 8.42 -4.75 -9.60
CA GLY A 77 8.55 -4.76 -11.08
C GLY A 77 8.20 -3.41 -11.71
N GLY A 78 8.27 -2.32 -10.95
CA GLY A 78 8.05 -0.95 -11.40
C GLY A 78 9.29 -0.31 -12.01
N ALA A 79 9.08 0.81 -12.69
CA ALA A 79 10.14 1.59 -13.34
C ALA A 79 10.86 2.54 -12.37
N ALA A 80 10.15 3.06 -11.37
CA ALA A 80 10.70 3.94 -10.34
C ALA A 80 9.79 3.96 -9.09
N ALA A 81 10.33 4.40 -7.96
CA ALA A 81 9.57 4.59 -6.73
C ALA A 81 9.88 5.94 -6.07
N LEU A 82 9.00 6.37 -5.16
CA LEU A 82 9.15 7.55 -4.34
C LEU A 82 8.66 7.25 -2.92
N THR A 83 9.53 7.40 -1.93
CA THR A 83 9.15 7.27 -0.53
C THR A 83 8.55 8.57 0.02
N LEU A 84 7.60 8.43 0.94
CA LEU A 84 6.83 9.51 1.54
C LEU A 84 6.65 9.26 3.04
N ALA A 85 6.33 10.30 3.79
CA ALA A 85 6.25 10.30 5.24
C ALA A 85 5.25 9.27 5.84
N SER A 86 4.29 8.80 5.06
CA SER A 86 3.32 7.76 5.49
C SER A 86 2.60 7.15 4.28
N GLY A 87 1.95 5.99 4.46
CA GLY A 87 1.03 5.43 3.46
C GLY A 87 -0.12 6.38 3.12
N THR A 88 -0.69 7.05 4.11
CA THR A 88 -1.75 8.06 3.90
C THR A 88 -1.25 9.26 3.08
N ALA A 89 0.00 9.69 3.28
CA ALA A 89 0.62 10.70 2.43
C ALA A 89 0.84 10.18 1.00
N ALA A 90 1.27 8.91 0.84
CA ALA A 90 1.42 8.29 -0.47
C ALA A 90 0.11 8.28 -1.26
N ILE A 91 -1.01 7.93 -0.62
CA ILE A 91 -2.35 7.97 -1.22
C ILE A 91 -2.73 9.42 -1.59
N TYR A 92 -2.66 10.36 -0.63
CA TYR A 92 -3.05 11.75 -0.86
C TYR A 92 -2.29 12.41 -2.01
N PHE A 93 -0.96 12.23 -2.02
CA PHE A 93 -0.12 12.84 -3.04
C PHE A 93 -0.21 12.13 -4.40
N THR A 94 -0.56 10.85 -4.44
CA THR A 94 -0.92 10.16 -5.68
C THR A 94 -2.20 10.76 -6.27
N VAL A 95 -3.25 10.88 -5.47
CA VAL A 95 -4.52 11.47 -5.94
C VAL A 95 -4.32 12.89 -6.46
N THR A 96 -3.70 13.77 -5.68
CA THR A 96 -3.49 15.18 -6.05
C THR A 96 -2.44 15.37 -7.14
N ASN A 97 -1.65 14.35 -7.44
CA ASN A 97 -0.73 14.33 -8.57
C ASN A 97 -1.41 13.95 -9.90
N ILE A 98 -2.56 13.27 -9.86
CA ILE A 98 -3.31 12.84 -11.06
C ILE A 98 -4.55 13.70 -11.28
N ALA A 99 -5.25 14.02 -10.20
CA ALA A 99 -6.56 14.69 -10.23
C ALA A 99 -6.41 16.18 -9.90
N GLU A 100 -6.90 17.05 -10.80
CA GLU A 100 -7.00 18.49 -10.58
C GLU A 100 -8.29 18.84 -9.83
N THR A 101 -8.36 20.08 -9.34
CA THR A 101 -9.55 20.64 -8.68
C THR A 101 -10.78 20.59 -9.59
N GLY A 102 -11.88 20.03 -9.08
CA GLY A 102 -13.15 19.87 -9.81
C GLY A 102 -13.27 18.57 -10.59
N SER A 103 -12.27 17.69 -10.52
CA SER A 103 -12.28 16.34 -11.08
C SER A 103 -12.85 15.30 -10.11
N ASN A 104 -12.93 14.07 -10.57
CA ASN A 104 -13.33 12.93 -9.76
C ASN A 104 -12.50 11.69 -10.10
N PHE A 105 -12.67 10.64 -9.29
CA PHE A 105 -12.15 9.29 -9.53
C PHE A 105 -13.13 8.25 -9.03
N VAL A 106 -12.98 7.01 -9.51
CA VAL A 106 -13.80 5.86 -9.08
C VAL A 106 -12.98 5.02 -8.10
N SER A 107 -13.60 4.61 -7.00
CA SER A 107 -12.96 3.72 -6.01
C SER A 107 -13.88 2.59 -5.61
N ALA A 108 -13.31 1.39 -5.42
CA ALA A 108 -13.99 0.34 -4.67
C ALA A 108 -14.19 0.77 -3.20
N ASP A 109 -15.29 0.31 -2.58
CA ASP A 109 -15.70 0.74 -1.23
C ASP A 109 -15.02 -0.04 -0.09
N ASN A 110 -14.35 -1.14 -0.39
CA ASN A 110 -13.66 -2.00 0.59
C ASN A 110 -12.23 -1.53 0.87
N VAL A 111 -12.06 -0.28 1.24
CA VAL A 111 -10.76 0.35 1.50
C VAL A 111 -10.51 0.57 2.99
N TYR A 112 -9.25 0.82 3.34
CA TYR A 112 -8.86 1.23 4.69
C TYR A 112 -9.66 2.44 5.17
N GLY A 113 -10.12 2.42 6.43
CA GLY A 113 -10.96 3.48 6.99
C GLY A 113 -10.36 4.89 6.88
N GLY A 114 -9.03 5.02 7.01
CA GLY A 114 -8.34 6.29 6.79
C GLY A 114 -8.39 6.75 5.33
N THR A 115 -8.31 5.84 4.38
CA THR A 115 -8.49 6.10 2.93
C THR A 115 -9.91 6.55 2.65
N TYR A 116 -10.91 5.86 3.24
CA TYR A 116 -12.31 6.25 3.11
C TYR A 116 -12.55 7.70 3.58
N VAL A 117 -12.06 8.06 4.78
CA VAL A 117 -12.20 9.44 5.31
C VAL A 117 -11.46 10.45 4.41
N GLN A 118 -10.27 10.10 3.93
CA GLN A 118 -9.51 10.96 3.03
C GLN A 118 -10.27 11.23 1.72
N PHE A 119 -10.87 10.20 1.13
CA PHE A 119 -11.59 10.30 -0.14
C PHE A 119 -12.97 10.95 0.02
N ASN A 120 -13.70 10.57 1.05
CA ASN A 120 -15.08 11.01 1.24
C ASN A 120 -15.20 12.41 1.87
N THR A 121 -14.18 12.85 2.59
CA THR A 121 -14.26 14.09 3.39
C THR A 121 -13.12 15.07 3.06
N ILE A 122 -11.86 14.64 3.18
CA ILE A 122 -10.71 15.53 3.10
C ILE A 122 -10.53 16.07 1.68
N LEU A 123 -10.46 15.18 0.67
CA LEU A 123 -10.26 15.59 -0.72
C LEU A 123 -11.39 16.48 -1.26
N PRO A 124 -12.69 16.18 -1.02
CA PRO A 124 -13.77 17.08 -1.42
C PRO A 124 -13.67 18.47 -0.79
N GLN A 125 -13.37 18.54 0.51
CA GLN A 125 -13.31 19.83 1.23
C GLN A 125 -12.06 20.64 0.89
N SER A 126 -10.90 20.01 0.78
CA SER A 126 -9.63 20.71 0.65
C SER A 126 -9.19 20.92 -0.80
N ASN A 127 -9.57 20.01 -1.70
CA ASN A 127 -9.09 19.98 -3.09
C ASN A 127 -10.23 20.06 -4.12
N ASN A 128 -11.48 19.96 -3.68
CA ASN A 128 -12.65 19.82 -4.56
C ASN A 128 -12.49 18.65 -5.54
N ILE A 129 -11.94 17.52 -5.08
CA ILE A 129 -11.82 16.26 -5.82
C ILE A 129 -12.85 15.30 -5.24
N GLN A 130 -13.71 14.72 -6.08
CA GLN A 130 -14.81 13.86 -5.64
C GLN A 130 -14.49 12.39 -5.88
N VAL A 131 -14.89 11.52 -4.95
CA VAL A 131 -14.87 10.07 -5.15
C VAL A 131 -16.24 9.57 -5.60
N LYS A 132 -16.26 8.59 -6.49
CA LYS A 132 -17.44 7.81 -6.85
C LYS A 132 -17.23 6.37 -6.37
N TRP A 133 -18.01 5.98 -5.38
CA TRP A 133 -17.89 4.65 -4.78
C TRP A 133 -18.61 3.58 -5.59
N THR A 134 -17.99 2.42 -5.73
CA THR A 134 -18.58 1.21 -6.30
C THR A 134 -18.31 0.01 -5.40
N HIS A 135 -19.16 -1.00 -5.44
CA HIS A 135 -18.84 -2.23 -4.73
C HIS A 135 -17.66 -2.95 -5.38
N LEU A 136 -16.89 -3.66 -4.54
CA LEU A 136 -15.73 -4.44 -4.99
C LEU A 136 -16.16 -5.39 -6.14
N ASN A 137 -15.39 -5.33 -7.24
CA ASN A 137 -15.57 -6.16 -8.44
C ASN A 137 -16.92 -5.98 -9.17
N ASP A 138 -17.67 -4.90 -8.89
CA ASP A 138 -18.84 -4.52 -9.69
C ASP A 138 -18.40 -3.65 -10.90
N PHE A 139 -17.93 -4.33 -11.96
CA PHE A 139 -17.38 -3.66 -13.14
C PHE A 139 -18.42 -2.89 -13.93
N ALA A 140 -19.71 -3.28 -13.85
CA ALA A 140 -20.79 -2.51 -14.50
C ALA A 140 -20.99 -1.17 -13.81
N ALA A 141 -20.94 -1.13 -12.46
CA ALA A 141 -21.00 0.10 -11.70
C ALA A 141 -19.72 0.95 -11.90
N VAL A 142 -18.54 0.35 -11.97
CA VAL A 142 -17.27 1.05 -12.26
C VAL A 142 -17.35 1.74 -13.63
N GLU A 143 -17.74 1.00 -14.67
CA GLU A 143 -17.91 1.53 -16.04
C GLU A 143 -18.91 2.70 -16.08
N ALA A 144 -20.06 2.55 -15.42
CA ALA A 144 -21.11 3.56 -15.35
C ALA A 144 -20.72 4.81 -14.56
N ALA A 145 -19.80 4.68 -13.61
CA ALA A 145 -19.33 5.79 -12.79
C ALA A 145 -18.28 6.67 -13.49
N ILE A 146 -17.60 6.15 -14.51
CA ILE A 146 -16.56 6.90 -15.25
C ILE A 146 -17.22 7.95 -16.15
N ASP A 147 -16.78 9.20 -16.05
CA ASP A 147 -17.16 10.33 -16.89
C ASP A 147 -15.93 11.12 -17.38
N GLU A 148 -16.15 12.21 -18.11
CA GLU A 148 -15.10 13.08 -18.65
C GLU A 148 -14.18 13.75 -17.59
N LYS A 149 -14.66 13.82 -16.32
CA LYS A 149 -13.90 14.35 -15.19
C LYS A 149 -13.18 13.27 -14.39
N THR A 150 -13.40 12.01 -14.70
CA THR A 150 -12.75 10.89 -14.01
C THR A 150 -11.29 10.79 -14.41
N ARG A 151 -10.38 10.74 -13.44
CA ARG A 151 -8.93 10.77 -13.67
C ARG A 151 -8.24 9.45 -13.47
N PHE A 152 -8.78 8.56 -12.63
CA PHE A 152 -8.21 7.23 -12.36
C PHE A 152 -9.26 6.33 -11.71
N VAL A 153 -8.92 5.05 -11.61
CA VAL A 153 -9.62 4.06 -10.78
C VAL A 153 -8.69 3.68 -9.63
N TYR A 154 -9.25 3.52 -8.41
CA TYR A 154 -8.51 3.12 -7.21
C TYR A 154 -9.09 1.86 -6.59
N VAL A 155 -8.22 0.92 -6.22
CA VAL A 155 -8.59 -0.30 -5.48
C VAL A 155 -7.50 -0.69 -4.48
N GLU A 156 -7.86 -1.48 -3.45
CA GLU A 156 -6.91 -2.20 -2.61
C GLU A 156 -6.84 -3.67 -3.07
N THR A 157 -5.65 -4.27 -3.11
CA THR A 157 -5.49 -5.70 -3.49
C THR A 157 -6.30 -6.62 -2.59
N ILE A 158 -6.19 -6.38 -1.27
CA ILE A 158 -6.95 -7.04 -0.21
C ILE A 158 -7.53 -5.95 0.68
N GLY A 159 -8.84 -5.81 0.68
CA GLY A 159 -9.52 -4.75 1.42
C GLY A 159 -9.52 -4.94 2.93
N ASN A 160 -9.64 -3.85 3.66
CA ASN A 160 -9.66 -3.83 5.13
C ASN A 160 -10.95 -3.18 5.65
N PRO A 161 -11.78 -3.86 6.47
CA PRO A 161 -11.50 -5.11 7.18
C PRO A 161 -12.02 -6.38 6.52
N THR A 162 -12.74 -6.32 5.42
CA THR A 162 -13.52 -7.43 4.88
C THR A 162 -12.70 -8.53 4.19
N LEU A 163 -11.43 -8.26 3.90
CA LEU A 163 -10.49 -9.14 3.19
C LEU A 163 -10.93 -9.55 1.77
N GLY A 164 -11.80 -8.74 1.15
CA GLY A 164 -12.18 -8.93 -0.24
C GLY A 164 -10.97 -8.70 -1.18
N VAL A 165 -10.76 -9.60 -2.14
CA VAL A 165 -9.67 -9.54 -3.13
C VAL A 165 -10.16 -8.92 -4.43
N ALA A 166 -9.42 -7.91 -4.94
CA ALA A 166 -9.75 -7.23 -6.18
C ALA A 166 -9.33 -8.03 -7.43
N ASP A 167 -10.16 -8.01 -8.48
CA ASP A 167 -9.79 -8.53 -9.81
C ASP A 167 -9.02 -7.44 -10.59
N ILE A 168 -7.73 -7.30 -10.29
CA ILE A 168 -6.87 -6.21 -10.80
C ILE A 168 -6.90 -6.12 -12.32
N GLU A 169 -6.80 -7.26 -13.00
CA GLU A 169 -6.78 -7.31 -14.47
C GLU A 169 -8.04 -6.69 -15.09
N LYS A 170 -9.21 -6.95 -14.50
CA LYS A 170 -10.47 -6.35 -15.00
C LYS A 170 -10.56 -4.86 -14.65
N TYR A 171 -10.12 -4.42 -13.45
CA TYR A 171 -10.05 -3.01 -13.14
C TYR A 171 -9.13 -2.26 -14.11
N ALA A 172 -7.95 -2.82 -14.42
CA ALA A 172 -7.05 -2.27 -15.42
C ALA A 172 -7.69 -2.17 -16.80
N ALA A 173 -8.34 -3.23 -17.24
CA ALA A 173 -9.04 -3.23 -18.54
C ALA A 173 -10.11 -2.14 -18.65
N VAL A 174 -10.91 -1.93 -17.59
CA VAL A 174 -11.92 -0.86 -17.56
C VAL A 174 -11.24 0.52 -17.56
N ALA A 175 -10.26 0.76 -16.69
CA ALA A 175 -9.57 2.04 -16.62
C ALA A 175 -8.90 2.41 -17.96
N HIS A 176 -8.15 1.49 -18.54
CA HIS A 176 -7.41 1.72 -19.79
C HIS A 176 -8.34 1.92 -21.00
N LYS A 177 -9.50 1.26 -21.04
CA LYS A 177 -10.53 1.52 -22.05
C LYS A 177 -10.95 2.98 -22.10
N HIS A 178 -10.95 3.66 -20.95
CA HIS A 178 -11.27 5.09 -20.81
C HIS A 178 -10.04 6.01 -20.85
N GLY A 179 -8.84 5.46 -21.06
CA GLY A 179 -7.61 6.24 -21.13
C GLY A 179 -7.18 6.86 -19.79
N ILE A 180 -7.56 6.24 -18.67
CA ILE A 180 -7.22 6.64 -17.31
C ILE A 180 -6.42 5.54 -16.61
N PRO A 181 -5.49 5.87 -15.68
CA PRO A 181 -4.67 4.88 -14.99
C PRO A 181 -5.44 4.12 -13.91
N LEU A 182 -4.93 2.92 -13.58
CA LEU A 182 -5.30 2.16 -12.40
C LEU A 182 -4.27 2.39 -11.29
N VAL A 183 -4.76 2.83 -10.13
CA VAL A 183 -3.98 2.98 -8.88
C VAL A 183 -4.37 1.87 -7.92
N VAL A 184 -3.39 1.14 -7.42
CA VAL A 184 -3.60 -0.01 -6.54
C VAL A 184 -2.83 0.16 -5.23
N ASP A 185 -3.52 0.13 -4.09
CA ASP A 185 -2.86 -0.02 -2.79
C ASP A 185 -2.65 -1.51 -2.50
N ALA A 186 -1.39 -1.92 -2.50
CA ALA A 186 -0.97 -3.30 -2.29
C ALA A 186 -0.35 -3.52 -0.89
N THR A 187 -0.72 -2.69 0.08
CA THR A 187 -0.17 -2.75 1.45
C THR A 187 -0.34 -4.13 2.09
N PHE A 188 -1.47 -4.83 1.84
CA PHE A 188 -1.71 -6.15 2.46
C PHE A 188 -1.08 -7.31 1.71
N SER A 189 -1.01 -7.26 0.39
CA SER A 189 -0.35 -8.30 -0.41
C SER A 189 1.17 -8.16 -0.39
N THR A 190 1.73 -6.96 -0.26
CA THR A 190 3.16 -6.66 -0.41
C THR A 190 3.70 -7.06 -1.80
N PRO A 191 4.90 -6.60 -2.21
CA PRO A 191 5.49 -7.04 -3.48
C PRO A 191 6.04 -8.48 -3.44
N ILE A 192 5.61 -9.29 -2.47
CA ILE A 192 5.99 -10.71 -2.36
C ILE A 192 4.84 -11.63 -2.76
N LEU A 193 3.61 -11.29 -2.38
CA LEU A 193 2.45 -12.14 -2.69
C LEU A 193 1.81 -11.77 -4.02
N GLU A 194 1.85 -10.48 -4.39
CA GLU A 194 1.23 -9.98 -5.61
C GLU A 194 2.07 -8.88 -6.24
N HIS A 195 2.06 -8.82 -7.56
CA HIS A 195 2.66 -7.76 -8.37
C HIS A 195 1.59 -7.11 -9.24
N PRO A 196 0.82 -6.14 -8.73
CA PRO A 196 -0.29 -5.52 -9.46
C PRO A 196 0.10 -4.95 -10.84
N ILE A 197 1.35 -4.49 -11.01
CA ILE A 197 1.87 -3.99 -12.30
C ILE A 197 1.80 -5.08 -13.38
N GLN A 198 2.04 -6.34 -13.05
CA GLN A 198 1.95 -7.46 -14.01
C GLN A 198 0.51 -7.71 -14.48
N TRP A 199 -0.48 -7.27 -13.70
CA TRP A 199 -1.90 -7.38 -13.98
C TRP A 199 -2.51 -6.10 -14.55
N GLY A 200 -1.66 -5.10 -14.86
CA GLY A 200 -2.07 -3.88 -15.52
C GLY A 200 -2.23 -2.66 -14.61
N ALA A 201 -1.87 -2.73 -13.34
CA ALA A 201 -1.80 -1.54 -12.52
C ALA A 201 -0.70 -0.59 -13.04
N ASP A 202 -1.01 0.70 -13.05
CA ASP A 202 -0.06 1.73 -13.51
C ASP A 202 0.72 2.31 -12.35
N ILE A 203 0.08 2.42 -11.18
CA ILE A 203 0.66 2.98 -9.97
C ILE A 203 0.33 2.04 -8.81
N VAL A 204 1.34 1.70 -8.02
CA VAL A 204 1.19 0.87 -6.81
C VAL A 204 1.61 1.66 -5.58
N ILE A 205 0.84 1.53 -4.51
CA ILE A 205 1.09 2.18 -3.22
C ILE A 205 1.29 1.13 -2.14
N HIS A 206 2.23 1.38 -1.22
CA HIS A 206 2.34 0.60 0.02
C HIS A 206 2.54 1.52 1.23
N SER A 207 1.88 1.18 2.32
CA SER A 207 2.28 1.67 3.64
C SER A 207 3.48 0.87 4.13
N LEU A 208 4.65 1.51 4.17
CA LEU A 208 5.88 0.90 4.71
C LEU A 208 5.77 0.57 6.19
N SER A 209 4.87 1.26 6.91
CA SER A 209 4.61 1.07 8.33
C SER A 209 4.05 -0.32 8.69
N LYS A 210 3.58 -1.08 7.68
CA LYS A 210 2.91 -2.38 7.84
C LYS A 210 3.89 -3.52 7.56
N TRP A 211 3.51 -4.47 6.74
CA TRP A 211 4.28 -5.68 6.43
C TRP A 211 5.70 -5.42 5.93
N ILE A 212 5.92 -4.37 5.14
CA ILE A 212 7.25 -4.06 4.59
C ILE A 212 8.22 -3.73 5.71
N GLY A 213 7.88 -2.83 6.61
CA GLY A 213 8.66 -2.55 7.81
C GLY A 213 8.65 -3.71 8.81
N GLY A 214 7.48 -4.25 9.08
CA GLY A 214 7.25 -5.51 9.80
C GLY A 214 7.56 -5.53 11.29
N HIS A 215 7.92 -4.39 11.90
CA HIS A 215 8.39 -4.34 13.30
C HIS A 215 7.69 -3.25 14.12
N GLY A 216 6.73 -2.51 13.53
CA GLY A 216 6.07 -1.38 14.20
C GLY A 216 7.04 -0.23 14.57
N ALA A 217 8.21 -0.15 13.93
CA ALA A 217 9.30 0.73 14.31
C ALA A 217 9.36 2.06 13.55
N GLY A 218 8.53 2.23 12.51
CA GLY A 218 8.55 3.43 11.67
C GLY A 218 7.23 3.68 10.96
N ILE A 219 7.02 4.95 10.58
CA ILE A 219 5.92 5.36 9.74
C ILE A 219 6.49 5.82 8.40
N GLY A 220 5.97 5.27 7.30
CA GLY A 220 6.39 5.61 5.94
C GLY A 220 5.40 5.08 4.91
N GLY A 221 5.51 5.59 3.70
CA GLY A 221 4.79 5.14 2.53
C GLY A 221 5.69 5.13 1.30
N VAL A 222 5.28 4.44 0.27
CA VAL A 222 5.94 4.44 -1.03
C VAL A 222 4.90 4.42 -2.14
N VAL A 223 5.22 5.12 -3.21
CA VAL A 223 4.49 5.10 -4.48
C VAL A 223 5.44 4.53 -5.54
N ILE A 224 4.98 3.55 -6.30
CA ILE A 224 5.74 2.89 -7.35
C ILE A 224 5.04 3.17 -8.68
N ASP A 225 5.79 3.68 -9.63
CA ASP A 225 5.34 3.94 -11.01
C ASP A 225 5.70 2.74 -11.88
N GLY A 226 4.69 2.14 -12.51
CA GLY A 226 4.88 1.04 -13.46
C GLY A 226 5.65 1.46 -14.71
N GLY A 227 5.63 2.75 -15.08
CA GLY A 227 6.25 3.28 -16.29
C GLY A 227 5.60 2.79 -17.57
N ASN A 228 4.35 2.34 -17.51
CA ASN A 228 3.61 1.74 -18.62
C ASN A 228 2.44 2.61 -19.11
N PHE A 229 1.97 3.58 -18.31
CA PHE A 229 0.88 4.47 -18.70
C PHE A 229 1.34 5.60 -19.62
N ASP A 230 0.50 5.93 -20.61
CA ASP A 230 0.74 7.06 -21.53
C ASP A 230 0.14 8.36 -20.96
N TRP A 231 0.99 9.18 -20.34
CA TRP A 231 0.62 10.46 -19.75
C TRP A 231 0.37 11.59 -20.78
N THR A 232 0.47 11.32 -22.07
CA THR A 232 0.14 12.30 -23.13
C THR A 232 -1.34 12.31 -23.49
N GLN A 233 -2.14 11.42 -22.93
CA GLN A 233 -3.59 11.34 -23.19
C GLN A 233 -4.31 12.57 -22.66
N LYS A 234 -5.27 13.08 -23.44
CA LYS A 234 -6.03 14.30 -23.14
C LYS A 234 -6.83 14.25 -21.82
N GLY A 235 -7.13 13.06 -21.32
CA GLY A 235 -7.79 12.85 -20.02
C GLY A 235 -6.95 13.24 -18.79
N ASN A 236 -5.68 13.61 -18.96
CA ASN A 236 -4.76 13.93 -17.89
C ASN A 236 -4.24 15.37 -17.97
N PRO A 237 -5.05 16.40 -17.66
CA PRO A 237 -4.69 17.81 -17.88
C PRO A 237 -3.41 18.22 -17.16
N LEU A 238 -3.13 17.71 -15.95
CA LEU A 238 -1.90 17.99 -15.21
C LEU A 238 -0.61 17.54 -15.93
N TYR A 239 -0.72 16.73 -16.97
CA TYR A 239 0.41 16.18 -17.72
C TYR A 239 0.51 16.72 -19.15
N VAL A 240 -0.61 17.15 -19.73
CA VAL A 240 -0.66 17.63 -21.13
C VAL A 240 -0.68 19.16 -21.24
N GLU A 241 -1.16 19.86 -20.21
CA GLU A 241 -1.15 21.32 -20.15
C GLU A 241 0.20 21.83 -19.62
N PRO A 242 0.62 23.06 -20.03
CA PRO A 242 1.83 23.67 -19.51
C PRO A 242 1.78 23.94 -18.00
N ASP A 243 2.70 23.37 -17.23
CA ASP A 243 2.84 23.63 -15.80
C ASP A 243 3.51 24.99 -15.56
N THR A 244 2.73 25.98 -15.15
CA THR A 244 3.21 27.35 -14.89
C THR A 244 4.17 27.41 -13.69
N GLY A 245 4.08 26.46 -12.75
CA GLY A 245 4.97 26.35 -11.60
C GLY A 245 6.33 25.74 -11.95
N TYR A 246 6.47 25.18 -13.16
CA TYR A 246 7.70 24.55 -13.62
C TYR A 246 8.06 24.94 -15.08
N HIS A 247 8.20 26.24 -15.31
CA HIS A 247 8.64 26.84 -16.60
C HIS A 247 7.79 26.46 -17.83
N GLY A 248 6.52 26.08 -17.63
CA GLY A 248 5.62 25.70 -18.73
C GLY A 248 5.87 24.30 -19.30
N ILE A 249 6.55 23.42 -18.55
CA ILE A 249 6.75 22.02 -18.97
C ILE A 249 5.40 21.31 -19.14
N LYS A 250 5.29 20.52 -20.17
CA LYS A 250 4.24 19.51 -20.34
C LYS A 250 4.83 18.17 -19.96
N TRP A 251 4.49 17.68 -18.76
CA TRP A 251 5.15 16.54 -18.14
C TRP A 251 5.11 15.27 -18.99
N GLY A 252 3.96 14.96 -19.60
CA GLY A 252 3.79 13.78 -20.46
C GLY A 252 4.71 13.80 -21.68
N GLU A 253 4.79 14.95 -22.40
CA GLU A 253 5.64 15.10 -23.57
C GLU A 253 7.14 15.14 -23.22
N ALA A 254 7.50 15.86 -22.14
CA ALA A 254 8.90 16.11 -21.81
C ALA A 254 9.58 14.94 -21.12
N ILE A 255 8.84 14.18 -20.27
CA ILE A 255 9.41 13.12 -19.43
C ILE A 255 8.94 11.73 -19.88
N GLY A 256 7.80 11.64 -20.58
CA GLY A 256 7.29 10.37 -21.08
C GLY A 256 6.82 9.43 -19.97
N LYS A 257 7.28 8.19 -20.00
CA LYS A 257 6.80 7.11 -19.10
C LYS A 257 6.99 7.40 -17.61
N LEU A 258 8.01 8.17 -17.23
CA LEU A 258 8.29 8.55 -15.84
C LEU A 258 7.67 9.89 -15.44
N ALA A 259 6.73 10.42 -16.24
CA ALA A 259 6.13 11.73 -15.98
C ALA A 259 5.43 11.78 -14.62
N PHE A 260 4.73 10.72 -14.25
CA PHE A 260 4.01 10.65 -12.97
C PHE A 260 4.95 10.77 -11.77
N ILE A 261 5.95 9.90 -11.68
CA ILE A 261 6.84 9.86 -10.51
C ILE A 261 7.76 11.11 -10.46
N THR A 262 8.16 11.63 -11.62
CA THR A 262 8.98 12.85 -11.70
C THR A 262 8.18 14.06 -11.22
N ARG A 263 6.92 14.22 -11.66
CA ARG A 263 6.05 15.29 -11.21
C ARG A 263 5.74 15.16 -9.72
N LEU A 264 5.47 13.94 -9.22
CA LEU A 264 5.24 13.68 -7.81
C LEU A 264 6.43 14.14 -6.95
N ARG A 265 7.66 13.83 -7.36
CA ARG A 265 8.90 14.26 -6.69
C ARG A 265 9.11 15.78 -6.76
N THR A 266 8.98 16.37 -7.95
CA THR A 266 9.36 17.76 -8.20
C THR A 266 8.27 18.76 -7.84
N VAL A 267 7.00 18.38 -7.87
CA VAL A 267 5.87 19.24 -7.51
C VAL A 267 5.31 18.85 -6.13
N GLY A 268 4.88 17.62 -5.96
CA GLY A 268 4.26 17.14 -4.72
C GLY A 268 5.24 17.15 -3.55
N LEU A 269 6.25 16.29 -3.59
CA LEU A 269 7.21 16.14 -2.50
C LEU A 269 8.01 17.43 -2.25
N ARG A 270 8.55 18.04 -3.30
CA ARG A 270 9.38 19.26 -3.17
C ARG A 270 8.66 20.39 -2.49
N ASN A 271 7.42 20.69 -2.87
CA ASN A 271 6.73 21.92 -2.47
C ASN A 271 5.85 21.75 -1.24
N GLN A 272 5.39 20.52 -0.95
CA GLN A 272 4.47 20.23 0.16
C GLN A 272 5.14 19.44 1.30
N GLY A 273 6.30 18.80 1.03
CA GLY A 273 7.24 18.35 2.03
C GLY A 273 6.94 17.05 2.79
N PRO A 274 6.16 16.07 2.28
CA PRO A 274 5.92 14.80 2.99
C PRO A 274 7.12 13.84 2.89
N THR A 275 8.30 14.33 3.21
CA THR A 275 9.58 13.62 3.08
C THR A 275 9.76 12.59 4.17
N LEU A 276 10.26 11.41 3.82
CA LEU A 276 10.70 10.39 4.78
C LEU A 276 12.15 10.66 5.20
N ALA A 277 12.41 10.63 6.51
CA ALA A 277 13.77 10.85 7.02
C ALA A 277 14.72 9.70 6.65
N PRO A 278 16.03 9.96 6.43
CA PRO A 278 16.99 8.90 6.06
C PRO A 278 17.11 7.78 7.10
N ASP A 279 16.94 8.09 8.39
CA ASP A 279 16.88 7.07 9.44
C ASP A 279 15.70 6.12 9.28
N ALA A 280 14.52 6.64 8.94
CA ALA A 280 13.34 5.82 8.70
C ALA A 280 13.51 4.99 7.40
N ASN A 281 14.08 5.56 6.34
CA ASN A 281 14.42 4.82 5.12
C ASN A 281 15.36 3.63 5.44
N TRP A 282 16.37 3.84 6.31
CA TRP A 282 17.28 2.79 6.72
C TRP A 282 16.57 1.69 7.53
N ILE A 283 15.66 2.05 8.45
CA ILE A 283 14.84 1.07 9.20
C ILE A 283 14.02 0.21 8.24
N PHE A 284 13.41 0.81 7.22
CA PHE A 284 12.63 0.07 6.23
C PHE A 284 13.50 -0.83 5.33
N LEU A 285 14.74 -0.43 5.02
CA LEU A 285 15.69 -1.30 4.32
C LEU A 285 15.94 -2.60 5.10
N GLN A 286 16.09 -2.52 6.44
CA GLN A 286 16.22 -3.72 7.29
C GLN A 286 14.96 -4.60 7.23
N GLY A 287 13.78 -3.97 7.21
CA GLY A 287 12.51 -4.68 7.06
C GLY A 287 12.37 -5.40 5.72
N VAL A 288 12.76 -4.73 4.62
CA VAL A 288 12.67 -5.28 3.26
C VAL A 288 13.56 -6.52 3.10
N GLU A 289 14.77 -6.53 3.66
CA GLU A 289 15.72 -7.66 3.53
C GLU A 289 15.15 -9.00 4.03
N SER A 290 14.29 -8.96 5.06
CA SER A 290 13.64 -10.15 5.61
C SER A 290 12.18 -10.34 5.14
N LEU A 291 11.66 -9.43 4.32
CA LEU A 291 10.26 -9.42 3.91
C LEU A 291 9.78 -10.75 3.30
N PRO A 292 10.50 -11.38 2.35
CA PRO A 292 10.05 -12.64 1.75
C PRO A 292 9.88 -13.75 2.78
N LEU A 293 10.81 -13.87 3.72
CA LEU A 293 10.75 -14.88 4.79
C LEU A 293 9.60 -14.63 5.76
N ARG A 294 9.41 -13.36 6.15
CA ARG A 294 8.33 -12.98 7.08
C ARG A 294 6.96 -13.21 6.47
N ILE A 295 6.74 -12.77 5.24
CA ILE A 295 5.45 -12.88 4.55
C ILE A 295 5.07 -14.33 4.31
N ALA A 296 6.01 -15.22 3.96
CA ALA A 296 5.77 -16.64 3.85
C ALA A 296 5.28 -17.21 5.20
N ARG A 297 5.97 -16.91 6.30
CA ARG A 297 5.59 -17.36 7.65
C ARG A 297 4.26 -16.78 8.12
N HIS A 298 4.00 -15.49 7.87
CA HIS A 298 2.71 -14.86 8.17
C HIS A 298 1.55 -15.57 7.47
N SER A 299 1.71 -15.86 6.17
CA SER A 299 0.67 -16.54 5.38
C SER A 299 0.45 -17.98 5.82
N GLU A 300 1.53 -18.73 6.10
CA GLU A 300 1.47 -20.09 6.63
C GLU A 300 0.71 -20.13 7.96
N ASN A 301 1.11 -19.29 8.92
CA ASN A 301 0.48 -19.20 10.22
C ASN A 301 -1.00 -18.77 10.11
N ALA A 302 -1.30 -17.77 9.26
CA ALA A 302 -2.66 -17.26 9.09
C ALA A 302 -3.60 -18.33 8.51
N LEU A 303 -3.14 -19.12 7.54
CA LEU A 303 -3.93 -20.21 6.99
C LEU A 303 -4.22 -21.28 8.05
N ALA A 304 -3.22 -21.66 8.86
CA ALA A 304 -3.39 -22.64 9.95
C ALA A 304 -4.38 -22.11 11.00
N VAL A 305 -4.24 -20.86 11.41
CA VAL A 305 -5.17 -20.19 12.34
C VAL A 305 -6.59 -20.12 11.76
N ALA A 306 -6.73 -19.74 10.49
CA ALA A 306 -8.05 -19.65 9.85
C ALA A 306 -8.76 -21.01 9.80
N ARG A 307 -8.03 -22.08 9.47
CA ARG A 307 -8.56 -23.47 9.51
C ARG A 307 -8.96 -23.90 10.92
N TYR A 308 -8.12 -23.60 11.92
CA TYR A 308 -8.45 -23.86 13.32
C TYR A 308 -9.74 -23.16 13.74
N LEU A 309 -9.84 -21.84 13.47
CA LEU A 309 -11.02 -21.06 13.80
C LEU A 309 -12.28 -21.55 13.07
N GLN A 310 -12.16 -21.94 11.79
CA GLN A 310 -13.28 -22.47 10.99
C GLN A 310 -13.85 -23.76 11.58
N ALA A 311 -13.03 -24.58 12.21
CA ALA A 311 -13.45 -25.83 12.85
C ALA A 311 -13.92 -25.65 14.31
N HIS A 312 -13.71 -24.45 14.91
CA HIS A 312 -13.96 -24.23 16.33
C HIS A 312 -15.42 -23.93 16.65
N LYS A 313 -16.01 -24.64 17.63
CA LYS A 313 -17.43 -24.60 17.97
C LYS A 313 -17.94 -23.23 18.47
N LYS A 314 -17.06 -22.36 18.95
CA LYS A 314 -17.39 -21.02 19.48
C LYS A 314 -17.24 -19.93 18.39
N VAL A 315 -16.84 -20.29 17.17
CA VAL A 315 -16.68 -19.38 16.02
C VAL A 315 -17.89 -19.52 15.12
N ALA A 316 -18.49 -18.40 14.77
CA ALA A 316 -19.67 -18.34 13.92
C ALA A 316 -19.30 -18.33 12.43
N TRP A 317 -18.24 -17.62 12.11
CA TRP A 317 -17.75 -17.46 10.73
C TRP A 317 -16.28 -17.02 10.72
N VAL A 318 -15.58 -17.32 9.63
CA VAL A 318 -14.18 -16.89 9.39
C VAL A 318 -14.07 -16.32 7.99
N ARG A 319 -13.30 -15.26 7.82
CA ARG A 319 -12.90 -14.69 6.56
C ARG A 319 -11.38 -14.78 6.43
N TYR A 320 -10.93 -15.48 5.44
CA TYR A 320 -9.53 -15.57 5.00
C TYR A 320 -9.51 -16.04 3.54
N PRO A 321 -8.93 -15.27 2.61
CA PRO A 321 -9.03 -15.59 1.18
C PRO A 321 -8.44 -16.95 0.77
N GLY A 322 -7.56 -17.52 1.61
CA GLY A 322 -6.99 -18.85 1.41
C GLY A 322 -7.89 -20.03 1.82
N LEU A 323 -9.04 -19.79 2.44
CA LEU A 323 -9.99 -20.85 2.79
C LEU A 323 -10.88 -21.20 1.59
N GLU A 324 -11.06 -22.50 1.34
CA GLU A 324 -12.09 -22.98 0.41
C GLU A 324 -13.46 -22.50 0.89
N GLY A 325 -14.22 -21.89 -0.01
CA GLY A 325 -15.55 -21.32 0.30
C GLY A 325 -15.52 -19.86 0.80
N ASP A 326 -14.36 -19.23 1.01
CA ASP A 326 -14.31 -17.77 1.14
C ASP A 326 -14.73 -17.12 -0.19
N PRO A 327 -15.58 -16.06 -0.16
CA PRO A 327 -16.02 -15.39 -1.39
C PRO A 327 -14.91 -14.88 -2.29
N SER A 328 -13.72 -14.63 -1.75
CA SER A 328 -12.55 -14.16 -2.49
C SER A 328 -11.57 -15.26 -2.87
N HIS A 329 -11.87 -16.54 -2.58
CA HIS A 329 -10.94 -17.65 -2.78
C HIS A 329 -10.45 -17.79 -4.24
N GLU A 330 -11.34 -17.66 -5.21
CA GLU A 330 -10.98 -17.76 -6.63
C GLU A 330 -10.03 -16.64 -7.07
N PHE A 331 -10.28 -15.40 -6.61
CA PHE A 331 -9.37 -14.28 -6.87
C PHE A 331 -8.04 -14.46 -6.15
N ALA A 332 -8.07 -14.93 -4.91
CA ALA A 332 -6.85 -15.23 -4.16
C ALA A 332 -6.02 -16.33 -4.81
N ALA A 333 -6.64 -17.38 -5.32
CA ALA A 333 -5.95 -18.43 -6.07
C ALA A 333 -5.26 -17.90 -7.35
N LYS A 334 -5.87 -16.90 -8.01
CA LYS A 334 -5.31 -16.25 -9.20
C LYS A 334 -4.18 -15.27 -8.87
N TYR A 335 -4.42 -14.34 -7.94
CA TYR A 335 -3.55 -13.19 -7.71
C TYR A 335 -2.51 -13.42 -6.60
N LEU A 336 -2.78 -14.33 -5.67
CA LEU A 336 -2.00 -14.58 -4.46
C LEU A 336 -1.58 -16.07 -4.36
N PRO A 337 -0.98 -16.69 -5.40
CA PRO A 337 -0.71 -18.13 -5.41
C PRO A 337 0.34 -18.56 -4.37
N ASN A 338 1.18 -17.62 -3.90
CA ASN A 338 2.28 -17.89 -2.97
C ASN A 338 1.91 -17.64 -1.50
N GLY A 339 0.62 -17.42 -1.19
CA GLY A 339 0.11 -17.13 0.15
C GLY A 339 -0.88 -15.97 0.14
N GLN A 340 -1.82 -15.96 1.07
CA GLN A 340 -2.95 -15.02 1.08
C GLN A 340 -2.84 -13.97 2.20
N GLY A 341 -1.61 -13.71 2.67
CA GLY A 341 -1.29 -12.70 3.67
C GLY A 341 -1.53 -13.15 5.12
N GLY A 342 -1.26 -12.23 6.06
CA GLY A 342 -1.30 -12.51 7.49
C GLY A 342 -2.56 -12.04 8.21
N MET A 343 -3.60 -11.59 7.50
CA MET A 343 -4.84 -11.09 8.12
C MET A 343 -5.88 -12.20 8.20
N VAL A 344 -6.49 -12.38 9.38
CA VAL A 344 -7.65 -13.24 9.59
C VAL A 344 -8.74 -12.45 10.30
N VAL A 345 -9.97 -12.57 9.84
CA VAL A 345 -11.14 -11.94 10.47
C VAL A 345 -12.16 -13.02 10.80
N PHE A 346 -12.73 -12.98 11.99
CA PHE A 346 -13.72 -13.96 12.39
C PHE A 346 -14.76 -13.35 13.36
N GLY A 347 -15.92 -13.96 13.40
CA GLY A 347 -16.97 -13.66 14.38
C GLY A 347 -17.11 -14.79 15.39
N VAL A 348 -17.19 -14.44 16.67
CA VAL A 348 -17.48 -15.43 17.72
C VAL A 348 -18.97 -15.71 17.83
N MET A 349 -19.35 -16.88 18.32
CA MET A 349 -20.75 -17.14 18.69
C MET A 349 -21.18 -16.18 19.80
N GLY A 350 -22.26 -15.43 19.59
CA GLY A 350 -22.82 -14.52 20.58
C GLY A 350 -22.92 -13.07 20.11
N SER A 351 -22.61 -12.13 20.98
CA SER A 351 -22.75 -10.69 20.73
C SER A 351 -21.40 -9.97 20.67
N ALA A 352 -21.42 -8.66 20.43
CA ALA A 352 -20.26 -7.78 20.55
C ALA A 352 -19.50 -7.98 21.88
N ALA A 353 -20.24 -8.17 23.01
CA ALA A 353 -19.63 -8.42 24.31
C ALA A 353 -18.80 -9.73 24.34
N ALA A 354 -19.24 -10.77 23.61
CA ALA A 354 -18.45 -12.00 23.46
C ALA A 354 -17.16 -11.74 22.67
N GLY A 355 -17.23 -10.97 21.57
CA GLY A 355 -16.05 -10.54 20.80
C GLY A 355 -15.03 -9.78 21.66
N VAL A 356 -15.49 -8.79 22.44
CA VAL A 356 -14.64 -8.05 23.38
C VAL A 356 -13.99 -8.98 24.39
N LYS A 357 -14.78 -9.91 24.99
CA LYS A 357 -14.27 -10.83 26.00
C LYS A 357 -13.19 -11.78 25.48
N VAL A 358 -13.31 -12.25 24.24
CA VAL A 358 -12.29 -13.06 23.58
C VAL A 358 -11.05 -12.20 23.29
N ALA A 359 -11.21 -11.00 22.70
CA ALA A 359 -10.09 -10.10 22.42
C ALA A 359 -9.30 -9.74 23.68
N ASP A 360 -9.98 -9.41 24.78
CA ASP A 360 -9.37 -9.09 26.08
C ASP A 360 -8.76 -10.32 26.77
N GLY A 361 -9.22 -11.51 26.43
CA GLY A 361 -8.72 -12.77 26.98
C GLY A 361 -7.42 -13.27 26.37
N LEU A 362 -7.02 -12.75 25.22
CA LEU A 362 -5.76 -13.11 24.57
C LEU A 362 -4.56 -12.60 25.36
N LYS A 363 -3.51 -13.43 25.47
CA LYS A 363 -2.32 -13.15 26.29
C LYS A 363 -1.06 -13.00 25.45
N LEU A 364 -0.97 -13.73 24.33
CA LEU A 364 0.13 -13.64 23.37
C LEU A 364 -0.10 -12.47 22.41
N PHE A 365 -1.33 -12.31 21.93
CA PHE A 365 -1.68 -11.23 21.02
C PHE A 365 -1.57 -9.86 21.70
N THR A 366 -0.94 -8.91 21.00
CA THR A 366 -0.95 -7.51 21.47
C THR A 366 -2.18 -6.78 20.94
N GLN A 367 -2.97 -6.22 21.85
CA GLN A 367 -4.17 -5.46 21.50
C GLN A 367 -3.81 -4.03 21.11
N LEU A 368 -3.89 -3.70 19.82
CA LEU A 368 -3.57 -2.37 19.27
C LEU A 368 -4.10 -2.20 17.85
N ALA A 369 -4.18 -0.94 17.40
CA ALA A 369 -4.64 -0.56 16.07
C ALA A 369 -3.48 -0.55 15.04
N ASN A 370 -2.90 -1.71 14.74
CA ASN A 370 -1.91 -1.88 13.68
C ASN A 370 -2.12 -3.23 12.97
N VAL A 371 -1.34 -3.48 11.92
CA VAL A 371 -1.24 -4.76 11.20
C VAL A 371 0.18 -4.94 10.66
N GLY A 372 0.59 -6.17 10.39
CA GLY A 372 1.85 -6.44 9.71
C GLY A 372 3.10 -6.41 10.59
N ASP A 373 2.93 -6.44 11.91
CA ASP A 373 4.04 -6.62 12.86
C ASP A 373 4.49 -8.10 12.90
N ALA A 374 5.74 -8.35 13.22
CA ALA A 374 6.25 -9.69 13.49
C ALA A 374 5.50 -10.40 14.63
N ARG A 375 4.92 -9.64 15.55
CA ARG A 375 4.04 -10.13 16.61
C ARG A 375 2.60 -10.24 16.15
N SER A 376 1.89 -11.21 16.69
CA SER A 376 0.45 -11.34 16.51
C SER A 376 -0.30 -10.21 17.21
N LEU A 377 -1.21 -9.57 16.48
CA LEU A 377 -2.00 -8.43 16.96
C LEU A 377 -3.48 -8.73 16.88
N VAL A 378 -4.26 -8.15 17.80
CA VAL A 378 -5.71 -8.27 17.83
C VAL A 378 -6.37 -6.91 18.00
N ILE A 379 -7.54 -6.76 17.40
CA ILE A 379 -8.44 -5.63 17.66
C ILE A 379 -9.89 -6.09 17.49
N HIS A 380 -10.79 -5.51 18.32
CA HIS A 380 -12.23 -5.57 18.12
C HIS A 380 -12.69 -4.25 17.48
N PRO A 381 -12.90 -4.19 16.16
CA PRO A 381 -13.10 -2.93 15.46
C PRO A 381 -14.34 -2.15 15.89
N ALA A 382 -15.45 -2.83 16.19
CA ALA A 382 -16.71 -2.19 16.58
C ALA A 382 -16.55 -1.33 17.85
N SER A 383 -15.77 -1.79 18.85
CA SER A 383 -15.54 -1.04 20.10
C SER A 383 -14.35 -0.07 20.03
N SER A 384 -13.59 -0.04 18.94
CA SER A 384 -12.34 0.74 18.84
C SER A 384 -12.28 1.61 17.59
N THR A 385 -11.76 1.11 16.47
CA THR A 385 -11.52 1.89 15.25
C THR A 385 -12.79 2.41 14.56
N HIS A 386 -13.95 1.84 14.86
CA HIS A 386 -15.26 2.21 14.29
C HIS A 386 -16.29 2.56 15.38
N SER A 387 -15.84 2.86 16.59
CA SER A 387 -16.72 3.18 17.72
C SER A 387 -17.53 4.47 17.54
N GLN A 388 -17.17 5.33 16.58
CA GLN A 388 -17.94 6.51 16.21
C GLN A 388 -19.17 6.19 15.35
N LEU A 389 -19.25 4.98 14.77
CA LEU A 389 -20.40 4.51 14.00
C LEU A 389 -21.38 3.79 14.92
N ASN A 390 -22.68 3.99 14.70
CA ASN A 390 -23.68 3.16 15.35
C ASN A 390 -23.72 1.74 14.73
N GLU A 391 -24.41 0.80 15.37
CA GLU A 391 -24.43 -0.61 14.96
C GLU A 391 -24.92 -0.80 13.50
N GLN A 392 -25.92 -0.04 13.06
CA GLN A 392 -26.45 -0.12 11.70
C GLN A 392 -25.43 0.38 10.67
N GLU A 393 -24.72 1.46 11.00
CA GLU A 393 -23.65 2.01 10.17
C GLU A 393 -22.45 1.05 10.11
N GLN A 394 -22.10 0.40 11.23
CA GLN A 394 -21.07 -0.63 11.28
C GLN A 394 -21.41 -1.82 10.36
N ILE A 395 -22.62 -2.33 10.44
CA ILE A 395 -23.11 -3.43 9.58
C ILE A 395 -23.11 -3.01 8.10
N ALA A 396 -23.49 -1.78 7.80
CA ALA A 396 -23.51 -1.27 6.42
C ALA A 396 -22.12 -1.23 5.76
N VAL A 397 -21.04 -1.06 6.56
CA VAL A 397 -19.65 -1.13 6.09
C VAL A 397 -19.03 -2.53 6.25
N GLY A 398 -19.83 -3.55 6.50
CA GLY A 398 -19.41 -4.95 6.61
C GLY A 398 -18.81 -5.36 7.95
N LEU A 399 -18.96 -4.52 8.98
CA LEU A 399 -18.52 -4.79 10.34
C LEU A 399 -19.65 -5.41 11.17
N GLN A 400 -19.56 -6.72 11.39
CA GLN A 400 -20.46 -7.37 12.34
C GLN A 400 -20.03 -7.05 13.78
N PRO A 401 -20.98 -6.90 14.74
CA PRO A 401 -20.68 -6.51 16.13
C PRO A 401 -19.69 -7.45 16.84
N GLU A 402 -19.74 -8.74 16.55
CA GLU A 402 -18.89 -9.78 17.14
C GLU A 402 -17.55 -9.98 16.43
N LEU A 403 -17.24 -9.17 15.44
CA LEU A 403 -16.07 -9.31 14.59
C LEU A 403 -14.76 -9.03 15.36
N ILE A 404 -13.83 -9.95 15.27
CA ILE A 404 -12.44 -9.81 15.73
C ILE A 404 -11.53 -9.84 14.52
N ARG A 405 -10.59 -8.89 14.45
CA ARG A 405 -9.56 -8.83 13.43
C ARG A 405 -8.20 -9.20 14.02
N LEU A 406 -7.56 -10.20 13.43
CA LEU A 406 -6.22 -10.66 13.76
C LEU A 406 -5.23 -10.25 12.67
N SER A 407 -4.05 -9.78 13.08
CA SER A 407 -2.86 -9.72 12.25
C SER A 407 -1.90 -10.78 12.78
N ILE A 408 -1.82 -11.90 12.10
CA ILE A 408 -1.05 -13.06 12.54
C ILE A 408 0.44 -12.81 12.36
N GLY A 409 1.21 -13.02 13.42
CA GLY A 409 2.65 -12.85 13.47
C GLY A 409 3.44 -14.06 12.99
N ILE A 410 4.75 -14.06 13.29
CA ILE A 410 5.69 -15.11 12.89
C ILE A 410 6.06 -16.06 14.04
N GLU A 411 5.35 -15.97 15.17
CA GLU A 411 5.51 -16.87 16.32
C GLU A 411 5.24 -18.32 15.91
N HIS A 412 5.54 -19.25 16.80
CA HIS A 412 5.18 -20.65 16.57
C HIS A 412 3.66 -20.80 16.50
N VAL A 413 3.15 -21.46 15.47
CA VAL A 413 1.70 -21.54 15.21
C VAL A 413 0.92 -22.22 16.33
N ASP A 414 1.50 -23.20 17.01
CA ASP A 414 0.85 -23.88 18.14
C ASP A 414 0.66 -22.93 19.34
N ASP A 415 1.58 -21.99 19.57
CA ASP A 415 1.43 -21.00 20.64
C ASP A 415 0.32 -20.00 20.30
N ILE A 416 0.22 -19.58 19.04
CA ILE A 416 -0.87 -18.71 18.54
C ILE A 416 -2.23 -19.40 18.73
N ILE A 417 -2.33 -20.68 18.31
CA ILE A 417 -3.56 -21.47 18.43
C ILE A 417 -3.93 -21.71 19.90
N ALA A 418 -2.96 -22.03 20.75
CA ALA A 418 -3.21 -22.25 22.17
C ALA A 418 -3.74 -20.99 22.88
N ASP A 419 -3.24 -19.80 22.48
CA ASP A 419 -3.75 -18.54 23.03
C ASP A 419 -5.18 -18.24 22.57
N LEU A 420 -5.49 -18.54 21.30
CA LEU A 420 -6.85 -18.43 20.79
C LEU A 420 -7.81 -19.40 21.48
N ASP A 421 -7.40 -20.66 21.69
CA ASP A 421 -8.23 -21.68 22.33
C ASP A 421 -8.61 -21.29 23.77
N GLN A 422 -7.63 -20.83 24.58
CA GLN A 422 -7.88 -20.41 25.95
C GLN A 422 -8.77 -19.16 26.02
N ALA A 423 -8.68 -18.23 25.05
CA ALA A 423 -9.53 -17.05 25.00
C ALA A 423 -10.97 -17.40 24.55
N LEU A 424 -11.11 -18.28 23.56
CA LEU A 424 -12.41 -18.78 23.09
C LEU A 424 -13.15 -19.59 24.19
N ALA A 425 -12.42 -20.23 25.10
CA ALA A 425 -13.04 -20.94 26.23
C ALA A 425 -13.78 -19.99 27.20
N LEU A 426 -13.56 -18.68 27.13
CA LEU A 426 -14.23 -17.69 28.01
C LEU A 426 -15.68 -17.38 27.58
N VAL A 427 -16.13 -17.76 26.39
CA VAL A 427 -17.44 -17.45 25.82
C VAL A 427 -18.28 -18.68 25.54
#